data_71cc15bb0dcf8e9af064d175eddfe53b
#
_entry.id   71cc15bb0dcf8e9af064d175eddfe53b
#
_cell.length_a   1.000
_cell.length_b   1.000
_cell.length_c   1.000
_cell.angle_alpha   90.00
_cell.angle_beta   90.00
_cell.angle_gamma   90.00
#
_symmetry.space_group_name_H-M   'P 1'
#
loop_
_entity.id
_entity.type
_entity.pdbx_description
1 polymer ?
#
loop_
_entity_poly.entity_id
_entity_poly.type
_entity_poly.pdbx_seq_one_letter_code
_entity_poly.pdbx_strand_id
1 'polypeptide(L)'
;KEALDEDGSKDREIALARFELEEIEAAALIEGEDEKLEADFRRMENSRQIGESLSQADACLNSYEQENARDLIGAAAKCVSDAAKYDASLAPCVESFAQVQELLQDIGRSLGHYIESMEFDAQTYTDTKERLDTINKCKTKYGNTISEILAYAQSQQEFLHKYDDF
;
A
#
# COMPACT_ATOMS: atom_id res chain seq x y z
N LYS A 1 38.82 5.89 -42.07
CA LYS A 1 38.60 5.50 -40.64
C LYS A 1 37.53 6.32 -39.95
N GLU A 2 37.49 7.66 -40.14
CA GLU A 2 36.48 8.55 -39.52
C GLU A 2 35.07 8.33 -40.05
N ALA A 3 34.89 8.06 -41.36
CA ALA A 3 33.57 7.78 -41.97
C ALA A 3 32.93 6.49 -41.48
N LEU A 4 33.72 5.47 -41.15
CA LEU A 4 33.26 4.21 -40.59
C LEU A 4 32.83 4.33 -39.13
N ASP A 5 33.50 5.20 -38.37
CA ASP A 5 33.15 5.48 -36.97
C ASP A 5 31.86 6.30 -36.85
N GLU A 6 31.59 7.22 -37.80
CA GLU A 6 30.35 7.97 -37.90
C GLU A 6 29.14 7.08 -38.21
N ASP A 7 29.29 6.14 -39.15
CA ASP A 7 28.22 5.17 -39.49
C ASP A 7 27.91 4.22 -38.34
N GLY A 8 28.93 3.72 -37.64
CA GLY A 8 28.76 2.88 -36.47
C GLY A 8 28.11 3.60 -35.30
N SER A 9 28.48 4.87 -35.08
CA SER A 9 27.87 5.73 -34.06
C SER A 9 26.38 6.01 -34.35
N LYS A 10 26.05 6.22 -35.61
CA LYS A 10 24.67 6.48 -36.07
C LYS A 10 23.80 5.25 -35.88
N ASP A 11 24.31 4.06 -36.22
CA ASP A 11 23.61 2.79 -36.04
C ASP A 11 23.29 2.55 -34.53
N ARG A 12 24.21 2.90 -33.66
CA ARG A 12 24.00 2.81 -32.21
C ARG A 12 22.91 3.79 -31.72
N GLU A 13 22.92 5.02 -32.22
CA GLU A 13 21.90 6.02 -31.89
C GLU A 13 20.52 5.58 -32.36
N ILE A 14 20.41 4.99 -33.55
CA ILE A 14 19.15 4.46 -34.09
C ILE A 14 18.68 3.28 -33.24
N ALA A 15 19.55 2.34 -32.89
CA ALA A 15 19.21 1.19 -32.08
C ALA A 15 18.74 1.62 -30.67
N LEU A 16 19.41 2.58 -30.07
CA LEU A 16 19.04 3.13 -28.77
C LEU A 16 17.69 3.84 -28.83
N ALA A 17 17.48 4.67 -29.84
CA ALA A 17 16.22 5.38 -30.04
C ALA A 17 15.04 4.41 -30.22
N ARG A 18 15.22 3.32 -30.94
CA ARG A 18 14.20 2.27 -31.10
C ARG A 18 13.88 1.60 -29.77
N PHE A 19 14.91 1.25 -29.02
CA PHE A 19 14.75 0.62 -27.71
C PHE A 19 13.98 1.53 -26.75
N GLU A 20 14.37 2.79 -26.66
CA GLU A 20 13.72 3.76 -25.78
C GLU A 20 12.26 4.01 -26.17
N LEU A 21 12.01 4.17 -27.49
CA LEU A 21 10.65 4.35 -28.00
C LEU A 21 9.77 3.14 -27.72
N GLU A 22 10.27 1.93 -27.94
CA GLU A 22 9.54 0.69 -27.63
C GLU A 22 9.22 0.57 -26.15
N GLU A 23 10.15 0.95 -25.27
CA GLU A 23 9.94 0.92 -23.83
C GLU A 23 8.84 1.91 -23.40
N ILE A 24 8.87 3.13 -23.95
CA ILE A 24 7.85 4.15 -23.65
C ILE A 24 6.48 3.74 -24.20
N GLU A 25 6.43 3.23 -25.43
CA GLU A 25 5.19 2.77 -26.05
C GLU A 25 4.59 1.58 -25.29
N ALA A 26 5.43 0.63 -24.86
CA ALA A 26 5.00 -0.53 -24.08
C ALA A 26 4.39 -0.12 -22.75
N ALA A 27 4.87 0.97 -22.14
CA ALA A 27 4.33 1.50 -20.90
C ALA A 27 2.94 2.12 -21.08
N ALA A 28 2.57 2.50 -22.30
CA ALA A 28 1.25 3.07 -22.63
C ALA A 28 0.83 4.20 -21.68
N LEU A 29 1.70 5.19 -21.53
CA LEU A 29 1.52 6.28 -20.57
C LEU A 29 0.38 7.23 -20.97
N ILE A 30 -0.41 7.64 -19.99
CA ILE A 30 -1.53 8.57 -20.16
C ILE A 30 -1.30 9.78 -19.26
N GLU A 31 -1.44 10.99 -19.79
CA GLU A 31 -1.28 12.22 -19.03
C GLU A 31 -2.27 12.25 -17.85
N GLY A 32 -1.76 12.65 -16.68
CA GLY A 32 -2.55 12.74 -15.45
C GLY A 32 -2.74 11.40 -14.73
N GLU A 33 -2.31 10.27 -15.33
CA GLU A 33 -2.42 8.94 -14.75
C GLU A 33 -1.66 8.82 -13.42
N ASP A 34 -0.45 9.36 -13.37
CA ASP A 34 0.41 9.30 -12.19
C ASP A 34 -0.18 10.02 -10.99
N GLU A 35 -0.75 11.20 -11.17
CA GLU A 35 -1.36 11.98 -10.10
C GLU A 35 -2.55 11.26 -9.48
N LYS A 36 -3.41 10.66 -10.33
CA LYS A 36 -4.56 9.88 -9.88
C LYS A 36 -4.12 8.62 -9.12
N LEU A 37 -3.15 7.89 -9.68
CA LEU A 37 -2.64 6.66 -9.07
C LEU A 37 -1.94 6.94 -7.75
N GLU A 38 -1.19 8.04 -7.63
CA GLU A 38 -0.54 8.44 -6.38
C GLU A 38 -1.57 8.78 -5.28
N ALA A 39 -2.64 9.47 -5.63
CA ALA A 39 -3.72 9.77 -4.70
C ALA A 39 -4.44 8.48 -4.24
N ASP A 40 -4.75 7.59 -5.18
CA ASP A 40 -5.38 6.31 -4.89
C ASP A 40 -4.47 5.42 -4.02
N PHE A 41 -3.18 5.39 -4.34
CA PHE A 41 -2.20 4.62 -3.58
C PHE A 41 -2.08 5.10 -2.13
N ARG A 42 -2.03 6.42 -1.92
CA ARG A 42 -1.98 7.00 -0.57
C ARG A 42 -3.20 6.62 0.25
N ARG A 43 -4.38 6.68 -0.36
CA ARG A 43 -5.63 6.29 0.32
C ARG A 43 -5.62 4.81 0.69
N MET A 44 -5.18 3.94 -0.22
CA MET A 44 -5.08 2.51 0.03
C MET A 44 -4.02 2.18 1.08
N GLU A 45 -2.88 2.88 1.07
CA GLU A 45 -1.81 2.71 2.06
C GLU A 45 -2.28 3.09 3.46
N ASN A 46 -3.02 4.19 3.60
CA ASN A 46 -3.60 4.60 4.88
C ASN A 46 -4.61 3.55 5.38
N SER A 47 -5.46 3.04 4.51
CA SER A 47 -6.43 1.99 4.87
C SER A 47 -5.72 0.72 5.32
N ARG A 48 -4.64 0.34 4.64
CA ARG A 48 -3.84 -0.83 5.01
C ARG A 48 -3.23 -0.66 6.40
N GLN A 49 -2.64 0.49 6.69
CA GLN A 49 -2.02 0.78 7.99
C GLN A 49 -3.05 0.78 9.12
N ILE A 50 -4.21 1.41 8.90
CA ILE A 50 -5.29 1.41 9.88
C ILE A 50 -5.77 -0.02 10.14
N GLY A 51 -6.00 -0.80 9.09
CA GLY A 51 -6.44 -2.19 9.19
C GLY A 51 -5.45 -3.06 9.95
N GLU A 52 -4.16 -2.94 9.67
CA GLU A 52 -3.10 -3.68 10.37
C GLU A 52 -3.06 -3.32 11.86
N SER A 53 -3.12 -2.03 12.18
CA SER A 53 -3.10 -1.57 13.57
C SER A 53 -4.31 -2.04 14.35
N LEU A 54 -5.49 -1.97 13.76
CA LEU A 54 -6.73 -2.42 14.42
C LEU A 54 -6.78 -3.93 14.58
N SER A 55 -6.29 -4.69 13.58
CA SER A 55 -6.20 -6.15 13.68
C SER A 55 -5.24 -6.57 14.78
N GLN A 56 -4.15 -5.84 14.96
CA GLN A 56 -3.18 -6.09 16.02
C GLN A 56 -3.78 -5.77 17.39
N ALA A 57 -4.53 -4.68 17.51
CA ALA A 57 -5.27 -4.34 18.74
C ALA A 57 -6.30 -5.42 19.09
N ASP A 58 -7.05 -5.89 18.09
CA ASP A 58 -8.03 -6.96 18.29
C ASP A 58 -7.36 -8.26 18.75
N ALA A 59 -6.21 -8.59 18.16
CA ALA A 59 -5.44 -9.77 18.57
C ALA A 59 -4.98 -9.67 20.03
N CYS A 60 -4.53 -8.50 20.48
CA CYS A 60 -4.16 -8.27 21.87
C CYS A 60 -5.34 -8.47 22.83
N LEU A 61 -6.54 -8.14 22.40
CA LEU A 61 -7.74 -8.23 23.24
C LEU A 61 -8.38 -9.61 23.19
N ASN A 62 -8.43 -10.27 22.02
CA ASN A 62 -9.33 -11.41 21.79
C ASN A 62 -8.69 -12.63 21.11
N SER A 63 -7.41 -12.61 20.74
CA SER A 63 -6.81 -13.72 20.01
C SER A 63 -6.79 -15.02 20.81
N TYR A 64 -7.19 -16.13 20.19
CA TYR A 64 -7.08 -17.47 20.78
C TYR A 64 -5.68 -18.08 20.65
N GLU A 65 -4.85 -17.52 19.78
CA GLU A 65 -3.50 -18.06 19.51
C GLU A 65 -2.44 -17.57 20.50
N GLN A 66 -2.78 -16.59 21.30
CA GLN A 66 -1.88 -15.98 22.27
C GLN A 66 -2.64 -15.57 23.52
N GLU A 67 -1.89 -15.24 24.59
CA GLU A 67 -2.45 -14.65 25.78
C GLU A 67 -3.08 -13.30 25.43
N ASN A 68 -4.33 -13.08 25.84
CA ASN A 68 -5.09 -11.89 25.48
C ASN A 68 -5.68 -11.21 26.70
N ALA A 69 -6.02 -9.93 26.55
CA ALA A 69 -6.52 -9.11 27.64
C ALA A 69 -7.85 -9.61 28.20
N ARG A 70 -8.74 -10.10 27.32
CA ARG A 70 -10.05 -10.59 27.74
C ARG A 70 -9.93 -11.79 28.70
N ASP A 71 -9.06 -12.74 28.37
CA ASP A 71 -8.83 -13.92 29.19
C ASP A 71 -8.13 -13.57 30.51
N LEU A 72 -7.15 -12.65 30.45
CA LEU A 72 -6.45 -12.21 31.66
C LEU A 72 -7.37 -11.45 32.61
N ILE A 73 -8.20 -10.55 32.10
CA ILE A 73 -9.19 -9.82 32.89
C ILE A 73 -10.22 -10.80 33.47
N GLY A 74 -10.67 -11.76 32.68
CA GLY A 74 -11.59 -12.81 33.15
C GLY A 74 -11.01 -13.63 34.31
N ALA A 75 -9.74 -14.02 34.21
CA ALA A 75 -9.05 -14.74 35.27
C ALA A 75 -8.90 -13.88 36.54
N ALA A 76 -8.50 -12.62 36.39
CA ALA A 76 -8.39 -11.70 37.52
C ALA A 76 -9.74 -11.46 38.17
N ALA A 77 -10.79 -11.27 37.38
CA ALA A 77 -12.16 -11.09 37.88
C ALA A 77 -12.61 -12.28 38.70
N LYS A 78 -12.33 -13.49 38.28
CA LYS A 78 -12.64 -14.71 39.01
C LYS A 78 -11.91 -14.78 40.35
N CYS A 79 -10.63 -14.42 40.38
CA CYS A 79 -9.83 -14.41 41.60
C CYS A 79 -10.44 -13.42 42.65
N VAL A 80 -10.81 -12.22 42.19
CA VAL A 80 -11.40 -11.21 43.06
C VAL A 80 -12.81 -11.66 43.55
N SER A 81 -13.59 -12.26 42.67
CA SER A 81 -14.90 -12.82 43.03
C SER A 81 -14.80 -13.91 44.10
N ASP A 82 -13.78 -14.78 43.98
CA ASP A 82 -13.51 -15.80 44.96
C ASP A 82 -13.10 -15.20 46.31
N ALA A 83 -12.24 -14.18 46.30
CA ALA A 83 -11.85 -13.47 47.54
C ALA A 83 -13.02 -12.75 48.18
N ALA A 84 -13.97 -12.22 47.41
CA ALA A 84 -15.16 -11.53 47.93
C ALA A 84 -16.10 -12.42 48.71
N LYS A 85 -16.01 -13.75 48.52
CA LYS A 85 -16.76 -14.73 49.34
C LYS A 85 -16.33 -14.68 50.83
N TYR A 86 -15.08 -14.27 51.06
CA TYR A 86 -14.51 -14.18 52.42
C TYR A 86 -14.49 -12.77 52.95
N ASP A 87 -14.62 -11.75 52.11
CA ASP A 87 -14.63 -10.32 52.50
C ASP A 87 -15.58 -9.53 51.61
N ALA A 88 -16.74 -9.20 52.15
CA ALA A 88 -17.79 -8.49 51.43
C ALA A 88 -17.39 -7.07 51.02
N SER A 89 -16.36 -6.47 51.66
CA SER A 89 -15.87 -5.16 51.28
C SER A 89 -15.26 -5.12 49.86
N LEU A 90 -15.00 -6.27 49.23
CA LEU A 90 -14.49 -6.41 47.87
C LEU A 90 -15.60 -6.35 46.81
N ALA A 91 -16.86 -6.28 47.20
CA ALA A 91 -17.97 -6.23 46.23
C ALA A 91 -17.86 -5.10 45.21
N PRO A 92 -17.43 -3.87 45.53
CA PRO A 92 -17.22 -2.83 44.53
C PRO A 92 -16.15 -3.16 43.51
N CYS A 93 -15.11 -3.90 43.91
CA CYS A 93 -14.05 -4.36 43.00
C CYS A 93 -14.57 -5.41 42.02
N VAL A 94 -15.39 -6.34 42.46
CA VAL A 94 -16.08 -7.32 41.62
C VAL A 94 -16.90 -6.63 40.55
N GLU A 95 -17.66 -5.63 40.95
CA GLU A 95 -18.49 -4.83 40.03
C GLU A 95 -17.65 -4.08 39.01
N SER A 96 -16.52 -3.49 39.43
CA SER A 96 -15.60 -2.80 38.53
C SER A 96 -15.04 -3.75 37.44
N PHE A 97 -14.70 -4.97 37.82
CA PHE A 97 -14.28 -5.97 36.82
C PHE A 97 -15.38 -6.31 35.82
N ALA A 98 -16.62 -6.42 36.30
CA ALA A 98 -17.75 -6.67 35.40
C ALA A 98 -17.93 -5.53 34.38
N GLN A 99 -17.77 -4.29 34.82
CA GLN A 99 -17.81 -3.12 33.92
C GLN A 99 -16.67 -3.13 32.90
N VAL A 100 -15.46 -3.49 33.30
CA VAL A 100 -14.32 -3.61 32.37
C VAL A 100 -14.58 -4.69 31.33
N GLN A 101 -15.11 -5.85 31.76
CA GLN A 101 -15.44 -6.94 30.84
C GLN A 101 -16.48 -6.52 29.80
N GLU A 102 -17.50 -5.78 30.23
CA GLU A 102 -18.53 -5.23 29.34
C GLU A 102 -17.93 -4.23 28.34
N LEU A 103 -17.04 -3.34 28.79
CA LEU A 103 -16.34 -2.40 27.92
C LEU A 103 -15.42 -3.11 26.93
N LEU A 104 -14.71 -4.14 27.34
CA LEU A 104 -13.89 -4.93 26.43
C LEU A 104 -14.72 -5.60 25.34
N GLN A 105 -15.90 -6.09 25.68
CA GLN A 105 -16.82 -6.67 24.71
C GLN A 105 -17.32 -5.63 23.71
N ASP A 106 -17.67 -4.42 24.20
CA ASP A 106 -18.09 -3.31 23.35
C ASP A 106 -16.99 -2.86 22.41
N ILE A 107 -15.74 -2.75 22.89
CA ILE A 107 -14.57 -2.42 22.08
C ILE A 107 -14.37 -3.49 21.00
N GLY A 108 -14.45 -4.75 21.36
CA GLY A 108 -14.29 -5.85 20.40
C GLY A 108 -15.30 -5.79 19.26
N ARG A 109 -16.57 -5.49 19.58
CA ARG A 109 -17.62 -5.30 18.57
C ARG A 109 -17.34 -4.10 17.66
N SER A 110 -16.93 -2.98 18.26
CA SER A 110 -16.61 -1.75 17.48
C SER A 110 -15.44 -1.97 16.56
N LEU A 111 -14.37 -2.64 17.01
CA LEU A 111 -13.23 -2.97 16.18
C LEU A 111 -13.61 -3.90 15.03
N GLY A 112 -14.40 -4.93 15.33
CA GLY A 112 -14.87 -5.88 14.31
C GLY A 112 -15.68 -5.19 13.22
N HIS A 113 -16.61 -4.32 13.60
CA HIS A 113 -17.42 -3.56 12.64
C HIS A 113 -16.57 -2.63 11.78
N TYR A 114 -15.62 -1.93 12.40
CA TYR A 114 -14.74 -1.02 11.66
C TYR A 114 -13.88 -1.79 10.65
N ILE A 115 -13.27 -2.89 11.08
CA ILE A 115 -12.42 -3.73 10.22
C ILE A 115 -13.24 -4.29 9.05
N GLU A 116 -14.46 -4.79 9.31
CA GLU A 116 -15.35 -5.30 8.27
C GLU A 116 -15.80 -4.22 7.27
N SER A 117 -15.95 -2.96 7.75
CA SER A 117 -16.34 -1.84 6.90
C SER A 117 -15.20 -1.34 6.01
N MET A 118 -13.96 -1.71 6.29
CA MET A 118 -12.81 -1.31 5.50
C MET A 118 -12.69 -2.20 4.27
N GLU A 119 -12.97 -1.59 3.11
CA GLU A 119 -12.74 -2.25 1.82
C GLU A 119 -11.28 -2.04 1.40
N PHE A 120 -10.43 -3.00 1.73
CA PHE A 120 -9.07 -3.04 1.23
C PHE A 120 -8.93 -4.17 0.21
N ASP A 121 -8.68 -3.80 -1.04
CA ASP A 121 -8.41 -4.73 -2.12
C ASP A 121 -6.90 -4.86 -2.33
N ALA A 122 -6.34 -5.97 -1.86
CA ALA A 122 -4.90 -6.22 -1.95
C ALA A 122 -4.42 -6.31 -3.40
N GLN A 123 -5.25 -6.81 -4.31
CA GLN A 123 -4.88 -6.92 -5.73
C GLN A 123 -4.79 -5.53 -6.38
N THR A 124 -5.78 -4.69 -6.15
CA THR A 124 -5.78 -3.31 -6.66
C THR A 124 -4.61 -2.50 -6.09
N TYR A 125 -4.29 -2.71 -4.81
CA TYR A 125 -3.12 -2.09 -4.18
C TYR A 125 -1.82 -2.50 -4.89
N THR A 126 -1.62 -3.79 -5.11
CA THR A 126 -0.44 -4.32 -5.79
C THR A 126 -0.35 -3.82 -7.22
N ASP A 127 -1.45 -3.86 -7.97
CA ASP A 127 -1.50 -3.40 -9.36
C ASP A 127 -1.16 -1.90 -9.46
N THR A 128 -1.71 -1.09 -8.56
CA THR A 128 -1.44 0.35 -8.52
C THR A 128 0.04 0.62 -8.23
N LYS A 129 0.61 -0.11 -7.27
CA LYS A 129 2.03 0.01 -6.91
C LYS A 129 2.93 -0.37 -8.08
N GLU A 130 2.65 -1.48 -8.75
CA GLU A 130 3.42 -1.93 -9.92
C GLU A 130 3.32 -0.94 -11.07
N ARG A 131 2.14 -0.40 -11.31
CA ARG A 131 1.94 0.61 -12.36
C ARG A 131 2.73 1.89 -12.06
N LEU A 132 2.69 2.37 -10.82
CA LEU A 132 3.49 3.53 -10.39
C LEU A 132 5.00 3.27 -10.53
N ASP A 133 5.47 2.06 -10.21
CA ASP A 133 6.87 1.70 -10.38
C ASP A 133 7.29 1.77 -11.87
N THR A 134 6.44 1.31 -12.77
CA THR A 134 6.68 1.39 -14.21
C THR A 134 6.77 2.85 -14.68
N ILE A 135 5.82 3.68 -14.25
CA ILE A 135 5.80 5.12 -14.58
C ILE A 135 7.05 5.81 -14.03
N ASN A 136 7.41 5.52 -12.77
CA ASN A 136 8.59 6.13 -12.13
C ASN A 136 9.90 5.71 -12.79
N LYS A 137 10.01 4.49 -13.27
CA LYS A 137 11.17 4.05 -14.06
C LYS A 137 11.31 4.86 -15.35
N CYS A 138 10.20 5.09 -16.04
CA CYS A 138 10.18 5.95 -17.24
C CYS A 138 10.55 7.39 -16.89
N LYS A 139 10.05 7.91 -15.76
CA LYS A 139 10.40 9.26 -15.30
C LYS A 139 11.89 9.40 -15.01
N THR A 140 12.50 8.39 -14.42
CA THR A 140 13.93 8.40 -14.10
C THR A 140 14.79 8.46 -15.37
N LYS A 141 14.33 7.83 -16.44
CA LYS A 141 15.09 7.73 -17.70
C LYS A 141 14.81 8.83 -18.71
N TYR A 142 13.55 9.29 -18.82
CA TYR A 142 13.10 10.03 -20.00
C TYR A 142 12.51 11.40 -19.72
N GLY A 143 12.11 11.70 -18.50
CA GLY A 143 11.56 13.01 -18.16
C GLY A 143 10.86 13.02 -16.82
N ASN A 144 10.75 14.19 -16.21
CA ASN A 144 10.19 14.34 -14.86
C ASN A 144 8.65 14.19 -14.81
N THR A 145 7.99 14.35 -15.95
CA THR A 145 6.54 14.23 -16.06
C THR A 145 6.19 13.30 -17.21
N ILE A 146 4.98 12.75 -17.20
CA ILE A 146 4.48 11.93 -18.32
C ILE A 146 4.46 12.75 -19.60
N SER A 147 4.07 14.04 -19.52
CA SER A 147 4.09 14.94 -20.67
C SER A 147 5.48 15.07 -21.29
N GLU A 148 6.52 15.22 -20.46
CA GLU A 148 7.90 15.28 -20.91
C GLU A 148 8.36 13.96 -21.53
N ILE A 149 7.96 12.81 -20.95
CA ILE A 149 8.28 11.50 -21.48
C ILE A 149 7.66 11.30 -22.87
N LEU A 150 6.39 11.68 -23.02
CA LEU A 150 5.70 11.57 -24.31
C LEU A 150 6.30 12.49 -25.35
N ALA A 151 6.73 13.70 -24.97
CA ALA A 151 7.44 14.61 -25.86
C ALA A 151 8.79 14.02 -26.28
N TYR A 152 9.51 13.40 -25.37
CA TYR A 152 10.76 12.71 -25.67
C TYR A 152 10.53 11.57 -26.65
N ALA A 153 9.49 10.76 -26.43
CA ALA A 153 9.12 9.66 -27.34
C ALA A 153 8.81 10.17 -28.73
N GLN A 154 8.09 11.30 -28.82
CA GLN A 154 7.78 11.92 -30.11
C GLN A 154 9.06 12.39 -30.83
N SER A 155 10.02 12.97 -30.11
CA SER A 155 11.29 13.40 -30.68
C SER A 155 12.10 12.20 -31.20
N GLN A 156 12.06 11.07 -30.51
CA GLN A 156 12.71 9.83 -30.95
C GLN A 156 12.01 9.22 -32.17
N GLN A 157 10.70 9.30 -32.21
CA GLN A 157 9.92 8.86 -33.37
C GLN A 157 10.25 9.70 -34.61
N GLU A 158 10.35 11.00 -34.48
CA GLU A 158 10.75 11.91 -35.55
C GLU A 158 12.18 11.64 -36.02
N PHE A 159 13.09 11.38 -35.08
CA PHE A 159 14.46 11.01 -35.38
C PHE A 159 14.51 9.70 -36.20
N LEU A 160 13.80 8.68 -35.76
CA LEU A 160 13.74 7.38 -36.45
C LEU A 160 13.10 7.50 -37.83
N HIS A 161 12.04 8.26 -37.95
CA HIS A 161 11.34 8.49 -39.22
C HIS A 161 12.24 9.15 -40.24
N LYS A 162 13.10 10.07 -39.81
CA LYS A 162 14.08 10.74 -40.67
C LYS A 162 15.08 9.79 -41.27
N TYR A 163 15.44 8.69 -40.59
CA TYR A 163 16.43 7.70 -41.06
C TYR A 163 15.80 6.46 -41.66
N ASP A 164 14.56 6.12 -41.36
CA ASP A 164 13.87 4.94 -41.92
C ASP A 164 13.29 5.19 -43.32
N ASP A 165 13.11 6.45 -43.75
CA ASP A 165 12.61 6.81 -45.07
C ASP A 165 13.72 6.77 -46.17
N PHE A 166 14.89 6.33 -45.81
CA PHE A 166 15.98 6.12 -46.72
C PHE A 166 16.24 4.60 -46.83
#